data_ae0f743f43f10ab6a592b7e2336e1b2d
#
_entry.id   ae0f743f43f10ab6a592b7e2336e1b2d
#
_cell.length_a   1.000
_cell.length_b   1.000
_cell.length_c   1.000
_cell.angle_alpha   90.00
_cell.angle_beta   90.00
_cell.angle_gamma   90.00
#
_symmetry.space_group_name_H-M   'P 1'
#
loop_
_entity.id
_entity.type
_entity.pdbx_description
1 polymer ?
#
loop_
_entity_poly.entity_id
_entity_poly.type
_entity_poly.pdbx_seq_one_letter_code
_entity_poly.pdbx_strand_id
1 'polypeptide(L)'
;MTIRFEANPPKILPNVNTEESIEKFVNRIKIISKKCDAIHLTENVLGHQRVSPITIAEIIKKEIPNMPITISLRIRDKNEDEIEKIVDKCISIGISGILILLGDPSQIKTSNSGLIPSQVVSNLKNKKYDSKIDIW
;
A
#
# COMPACT_ATOMS: atom_id res chain seq x y z
N MET A 1 -15.13 18.36 5.02
CA MET A 1 -13.65 18.18 4.90
C MET A 1 -13.33 16.71 5.18
N THR A 2 -12.57 16.07 4.29
CA THR A 2 -12.15 14.67 4.44
C THR A 2 -10.80 14.61 5.14
N ILE A 3 -10.71 13.86 6.22
CA ILE A 3 -9.46 13.62 6.95
C ILE A 3 -8.92 12.26 6.55
N ARG A 4 -7.76 12.23 5.90
CA ARG A 4 -7.03 11.01 5.57
C ARG A 4 -5.80 10.89 6.46
N PHE A 5 -5.69 9.79 7.17
CA PHE A 5 -4.54 9.49 8.02
C PHE A 5 -3.53 8.63 7.25
N GLU A 6 -2.30 9.11 7.16
CA GLU A 6 -1.19 8.34 6.58
C GLU A 6 -0.50 7.52 7.67
N ALA A 7 -0.29 6.25 7.42
CA ALA A 7 0.37 5.33 8.34
C ALA A 7 1.43 4.51 7.63
N ASN A 8 2.58 4.39 8.27
CA ASN A 8 3.68 3.54 7.81
C ASN A 8 3.56 2.16 8.45
N PRO A 9 3.38 1.08 7.68
CA PRO A 9 3.37 -0.28 8.22
C PRO A 9 4.63 -0.58 9.06
N PRO A 10 4.57 -1.53 10.01
CA PRO A 10 5.69 -1.85 10.87
C PRO A 10 6.95 -2.25 10.10
N LYS A 11 8.11 -1.85 10.61
CA LYS A 11 9.40 -2.33 10.11
C LYS A 11 9.58 -3.81 10.43
N ILE A 12 10.20 -4.53 9.52
CA ILE A 12 10.63 -5.92 9.76
C ILE A 12 12.05 -5.85 10.31
N LEU A 13 12.23 -6.25 11.57
CA LEU A 13 13.49 -6.19 12.30
C LEU A 13 13.90 -7.59 12.78
N PRO A 14 15.23 -7.92 12.81
CA PRO A 14 15.70 -9.28 13.11
C PRO A 14 15.28 -9.83 14.47
N ASN A 15 15.20 -9.00 15.50
CA ASN A 15 14.93 -9.41 16.88
C ASN A 15 13.56 -8.97 17.39
N VAL A 16 12.62 -8.65 16.48
CA VAL A 16 11.29 -8.20 16.82
C VAL A 16 10.26 -9.16 16.22
N ASN A 17 9.28 -9.57 17.03
CA ASN A 17 8.17 -10.37 16.57
C ASN A 17 7.27 -9.55 15.64
N THR A 18 7.27 -9.90 14.36
CA THR A 18 6.52 -9.18 13.32
C THR A 18 5.01 -9.26 13.56
N GLU A 19 4.48 -10.42 13.98
CA GLU A 19 3.04 -10.58 14.26
C GLU A 19 2.59 -9.67 15.39
N GLU A 20 3.38 -9.56 16.45
CA GLU A 20 3.10 -8.65 17.56
C GLU A 20 3.15 -7.18 17.12
N SER A 21 4.11 -6.83 16.26
CA SER A 21 4.21 -5.48 15.69
C SER A 21 2.98 -5.14 14.83
N ILE A 22 2.49 -6.08 14.04
CA ILE A 22 1.28 -5.94 13.24
C ILE A 22 0.06 -5.74 14.15
N GLU A 23 -0.09 -6.54 15.19
CA GLU A 23 -1.20 -6.44 16.13
C GLU A 23 -1.26 -5.07 16.81
N LYS A 24 -0.12 -4.58 17.33
CA LYS A 24 0.00 -3.25 17.92
C LYS A 24 -0.37 -2.16 16.91
N PHE A 25 0.12 -2.28 15.68
CA PHE A 25 -0.18 -1.34 14.61
C PHE A 25 -1.68 -1.31 14.29
N VAL A 26 -2.30 -2.46 14.09
CA VAL A 26 -3.73 -2.57 13.77
C VAL A 26 -4.59 -2.01 14.92
N ASN A 27 -4.23 -2.26 16.16
CA ASN A 27 -4.93 -1.70 17.33
C ASN A 27 -4.87 -0.17 17.36
N ARG A 28 -3.72 0.43 17.02
CA ARG A 28 -3.60 1.89 16.85
C ARG A 28 -4.50 2.40 15.73
N ILE A 29 -4.53 1.72 14.60
CA ILE A 29 -5.38 2.10 13.47
C ILE A 29 -6.85 2.07 13.85
N LYS A 30 -7.29 1.09 14.63
CA LYS A 30 -8.67 1.04 15.14
C LYS A 30 -9.04 2.27 15.97
N ILE A 31 -8.12 2.77 16.76
CA ILE A 31 -8.33 3.99 17.56
C ILE A 31 -8.40 5.22 16.65
N ILE A 32 -7.47 5.33 15.72
CA ILE A 32 -7.36 6.46 14.79
C ILE A 32 -8.57 6.50 13.83
N SER A 33 -9.05 5.34 13.40
CA SER A 33 -10.18 5.23 12.47
C SER A 33 -11.47 5.91 12.97
N LYS A 34 -11.58 6.10 14.27
CA LYS A 34 -12.71 6.84 14.85
C LYS A 34 -12.62 8.35 14.65
N LYS A 35 -11.49 8.86 14.17
CA LYS A 35 -11.20 10.30 14.01
C LYS A 35 -10.78 10.69 12.61
N CYS A 36 -10.82 9.77 11.66
CA CYS A 36 -10.50 10.05 10.26
C CYS A 36 -11.50 9.36 9.33
N ASP A 37 -11.56 9.83 8.08
CA ASP A 37 -12.49 9.35 7.07
C ASP A 37 -11.87 8.29 6.16
N ALA A 38 -10.54 8.23 6.11
CA ALA A 38 -9.80 7.27 5.29
C ALA A 38 -8.39 7.05 5.83
N ILE A 39 -7.78 5.93 5.47
CA ILE A 39 -6.41 5.58 5.84
C ILE A 39 -5.58 5.39 4.56
N HIS A 40 -4.37 5.94 4.55
CA HIS A 40 -3.37 5.69 3.52
C HIS A 40 -2.18 4.91 4.10
N LEU A 41 -1.86 3.76 3.51
CA LEU A 41 -0.76 2.92 3.93
C LEU A 41 0.41 3.08 2.94
N THR A 42 1.57 3.43 3.46
CA THR A 42 2.78 3.62 2.65
C THR A 42 3.53 2.29 2.42
N GLU A 43 4.39 2.24 1.41
CA GLU A 43 5.25 1.09 1.12
C GLU A 43 6.73 1.48 1.28
N ASN A 44 7.44 0.76 2.16
CA ASN A 44 8.92 0.84 2.34
C ASN A 44 9.51 2.26 2.33
N VAL A 45 8.94 3.14 3.14
CA VAL A 45 9.42 4.53 3.27
C VAL A 45 10.91 4.56 3.63
N LEU A 46 11.67 5.42 2.95
CA LEU A 46 13.12 5.56 3.11
C LEU A 46 13.90 4.25 2.85
N GLY A 47 13.35 3.36 2.03
CA GLY A 47 14.01 2.10 1.67
C GLY A 47 14.04 1.04 2.77
N HIS A 48 13.48 1.31 3.96
CA HIS A 48 13.38 0.33 5.03
C HIS A 48 12.37 -0.77 4.69
N GLN A 49 12.75 -2.02 4.95
CA GLN A 49 11.82 -3.13 4.80
C GLN A 49 10.70 -3.05 5.84
N ARG A 50 9.47 -3.03 5.35
CA ARG A 50 8.25 -2.99 6.16
C ARG A 50 7.29 -4.09 5.76
N VAL A 51 6.36 -4.39 6.63
CA VAL A 51 5.23 -5.25 6.28
C VAL A 51 4.49 -4.64 5.10
N SER A 52 4.07 -5.48 4.15
CA SER A 52 3.35 -5.01 2.96
C SER A 52 2.08 -4.23 3.34
N PRO A 53 1.83 -3.07 2.73
CA PRO A 53 0.58 -2.34 2.95
C PRO A 53 -0.66 -3.16 2.57
N ILE A 54 -0.54 -4.09 1.62
CA ILE A 54 -1.64 -4.98 1.24
C ILE A 54 -1.98 -5.94 2.38
N THR A 55 -0.98 -6.54 3.02
CA THR A 55 -1.18 -7.40 4.19
C THR A 55 -1.88 -6.66 5.32
N ILE A 56 -1.44 -5.45 5.61
CA ILE A 56 -2.08 -4.60 6.63
C ILE A 56 -3.51 -4.23 6.23
N ALA A 57 -3.72 -3.82 4.98
CA ALA A 57 -5.05 -3.48 4.47
C ALA A 57 -6.04 -4.65 4.57
N GLU A 58 -5.58 -5.86 4.26
CA GLU A 58 -6.40 -7.08 4.37
C GLU A 58 -6.86 -7.33 5.81
N ILE A 59 -5.97 -7.12 6.79
CA ILE A 59 -6.30 -7.25 8.21
C ILE A 59 -7.28 -6.15 8.64
N ILE A 60 -7.00 -4.89 8.27
CA ILE A 60 -7.88 -3.76 8.62
C ILE A 60 -9.27 -3.94 8.01
N LYS A 61 -9.37 -4.40 6.78
CA LYS A 61 -10.66 -4.63 6.12
C LYS A 61 -11.52 -5.70 6.79
N LYS A 62 -10.90 -6.70 7.42
CA LYS A 62 -11.62 -7.69 8.24
C LYS A 62 -12.17 -7.08 9.53
N GLU A 63 -11.41 -6.16 10.13
CA GLU A 63 -11.76 -5.54 11.41
C GLU A 63 -12.67 -4.32 11.26
N ILE A 64 -12.46 -3.53 10.21
CA ILE A 64 -13.20 -2.28 9.92
C ILE A 64 -13.58 -2.27 8.43
N PRO A 65 -14.58 -3.07 8.01
CA PRO A 65 -14.89 -3.28 6.58
C PRO A 65 -15.19 -2.01 5.79
N ASN A 66 -15.81 -1.01 6.44
CA ASN A 66 -16.28 0.21 5.78
C ASN A 66 -15.22 1.32 5.71
N MET A 67 -14.03 1.12 6.30
CA MET A 67 -12.95 2.11 6.27
C MET A 67 -12.35 2.16 4.86
N PRO A 68 -12.40 3.31 4.16
CA PRO A 68 -11.68 3.49 2.91
C PRO A 68 -10.17 3.41 3.14
N ILE A 69 -9.50 2.55 2.37
CA ILE A 69 -8.04 2.38 2.44
C ILE A 69 -7.45 2.63 1.06
N THR A 70 -6.44 3.48 1.02
CA THR A 70 -5.57 3.66 -0.14
C THR A 70 -4.16 3.22 0.21
N ILE A 71 -3.37 2.82 -0.77
CA ILE A 71 -1.98 2.40 -0.57
C ILE A 71 -1.03 3.13 -1.52
N SER A 72 0.23 3.23 -1.12
CA SER A 72 1.33 3.51 -2.03
C SER A 72 1.84 2.21 -2.65
N LEU A 73 2.16 2.23 -3.94
CA LEU A 73 2.79 1.14 -4.65
C LEU A 73 4.09 1.62 -5.29
N ARG A 74 5.21 1.12 -4.79
CA ARG A 74 6.53 1.36 -5.39
C ARG A 74 6.69 0.51 -6.64
N ILE A 75 7.23 1.11 -7.69
CA ILE A 75 7.47 0.40 -8.95
C ILE A 75 8.95 0.20 -9.28
N ARG A 76 9.86 0.78 -8.50
CA ARG A 76 11.31 0.76 -8.78
C ARG A 76 11.86 -0.64 -9.04
N ASP A 77 11.40 -1.62 -8.30
CA ASP A 77 11.90 -3.00 -8.31
C ASP A 77 10.86 -4.03 -8.79
N LYS A 78 9.85 -3.57 -9.54
CA LYS A 78 8.75 -4.41 -10.04
C LYS A 78 8.63 -4.30 -11.56
N ASN A 79 8.25 -5.39 -12.20
CA ASN A 79 7.86 -5.38 -13.62
C ASN A 79 6.35 -5.14 -13.77
N GLU A 80 5.89 -4.95 -15.02
CA GLU A 80 4.49 -4.65 -15.30
C GLU A 80 3.55 -5.77 -14.86
N ASP A 81 3.91 -7.04 -15.06
CA ASP A 81 3.09 -8.18 -14.65
C ASP A 81 2.92 -8.26 -13.14
N GLU A 82 3.98 -7.99 -12.39
CA GLU A 82 3.94 -7.92 -10.92
C GLU A 82 3.02 -6.79 -10.45
N ILE A 83 3.10 -5.62 -11.08
CA ILE A 83 2.25 -4.47 -10.77
C ILE A 83 0.77 -4.81 -11.02
N GLU A 84 0.44 -5.42 -12.15
CA GLU A 84 -0.94 -5.81 -12.45
C GLU A 84 -1.50 -6.83 -11.45
N LYS A 85 -0.71 -7.83 -11.06
CA LYS A 85 -1.11 -8.79 -10.02
C LYS A 85 -1.37 -8.12 -8.68
N ILE A 86 -0.57 -7.12 -8.32
CA ILE A 86 -0.77 -6.34 -7.11
C ILE A 86 -2.06 -5.53 -7.20
N VAL A 87 -2.31 -4.87 -8.33
CA VAL A 87 -3.56 -4.11 -8.56
C VAL A 87 -4.78 -5.02 -8.46
N ASP A 88 -4.73 -6.20 -9.10
CA ASP A 88 -5.80 -7.19 -9.00
C ASP A 88 -6.06 -7.63 -7.56
N LYS A 89 -5.01 -7.86 -6.79
CA LYS A 89 -5.12 -8.18 -5.37
C LYS A 89 -5.76 -7.04 -4.58
N CYS A 90 -5.35 -5.80 -4.84
CA CYS A 90 -5.95 -4.62 -4.21
C CYS A 90 -7.45 -4.52 -4.47
N ILE A 91 -7.87 -4.74 -5.70
CA ILE A 91 -9.29 -4.77 -6.08
C ILE A 91 -10.03 -5.87 -5.30
N SER A 92 -9.46 -7.07 -5.22
CA SER A 92 -10.09 -8.21 -4.54
C SER A 92 -10.28 -7.99 -3.04
N ILE A 93 -9.39 -7.22 -2.40
CA ILE A 93 -9.47 -6.87 -0.98
C ILE A 93 -10.46 -5.72 -0.72
N GLY A 94 -10.77 -4.92 -1.73
CA GLY A 94 -11.61 -3.73 -1.60
C GLY A 94 -10.82 -2.47 -1.21
N ILE A 95 -9.56 -2.37 -1.62
CA ILE A 95 -8.78 -1.14 -1.52
C ILE A 95 -9.38 -0.10 -2.45
N SER A 96 -9.51 1.15 -1.96
CA SER A 96 -10.20 2.22 -2.68
C SER A 96 -9.33 2.88 -3.74
N GLY A 97 -8.01 2.90 -3.54
CA GLY A 97 -7.11 3.57 -4.48
C GLY A 97 -5.64 3.24 -4.26
N ILE A 98 -4.86 3.44 -5.31
CA ILE A 98 -3.42 3.16 -5.35
C ILE A 98 -2.69 4.39 -5.85
N LEU A 99 -1.72 4.87 -5.06
CA LEU A 99 -0.74 5.88 -5.46
C LEU A 99 0.49 5.19 -6.02
N ILE A 100 0.71 5.35 -7.32
CA ILE A 100 1.89 4.82 -8.01
C ILE A 100 3.06 5.78 -7.82
N LEU A 101 4.17 5.28 -7.31
CA LEU A 101 5.38 6.08 -7.12
C LEU A 101 6.64 5.27 -7.41
N LEU A 102 7.72 5.94 -7.77
CA LEU A 102 8.99 5.27 -8.03
C LEU A 102 9.51 4.60 -6.75
N GLY A 103 9.48 5.33 -5.65
CA GLY A 103 9.97 4.87 -4.35
C GLY A 103 11.48 5.06 -4.17
N ASP A 104 11.90 5.09 -2.91
CA ASP A 104 13.31 5.17 -2.55
C ASP A 104 14.03 3.85 -2.90
N PRO A 105 15.36 3.88 -3.14
CA PRO A 105 16.14 2.65 -3.27
C PRO A 105 15.98 1.77 -2.03
N SER A 106 15.73 0.47 -2.26
CA SER A 106 15.60 -0.50 -1.17
C SER A 106 16.97 -0.91 -0.66
N GLN A 107 17.08 -1.16 0.63
CA GLN A 107 18.29 -1.73 1.24
C GLN A 107 18.52 -3.19 0.81
N ILE A 108 17.48 -3.89 0.36
CA ILE A 108 17.51 -5.32 0.00
C ILE A 108 17.50 -5.52 -1.51
N LYS A 109 16.67 -4.77 -2.23
CA LYS A 109 16.57 -4.85 -3.69
C LYS A 109 17.23 -3.62 -4.31
N THR A 110 18.31 -3.84 -5.03
CA THR A 110 19.08 -2.78 -5.74
C THR A 110 18.65 -2.62 -7.20
N SER A 111 17.80 -3.51 -7.72
CA SER A 111 17.32 -3.45 -9.10
C SER A 111 16.43 -2.22 -9.33
N ASN A 112 16.56 -1.67 -10.55
CA ASN A 112 15.70 -0.60 -11.04
C ASN A 112 15.00 -1.09 -12.31
N SER A 113 13.67 -1.15 -12.28
CA SER A 113 12.86 -1.60 -13.42
C SER A 113 12.92 -0.67 -14.63
N GLY A 114 13.33 0.59 -14.42
CA GLY A 114 13.28 1.63 -15.45
C GLY A 114 11.86 2.16 -15.74
N LEU A 115 10.85 1.66 -15.05
CA LEU A 115 9.47 2.11 -15.22
C LEU A 115 9.29 3.53 -14.68
N ILE A 116 8.46 4.30 -15.37
CA ILE A 116 8.11 5.68 -15.00
C ILE A 116 6.68 5.69 -14.45
N PRO A 117 6.43 6.27 -13.26
CA PRO A 117 5.11 6.24 -12.63
C PRO A 117 3.96 6.72 -13.53
N SER A 118 4.16 7.83 -14.26
CA SER A 118 3.13 8.36 -15.17
C SER A 118 2.77 7.40 -16.30
N GLN A 119 3.75 6.65 -16.82
CA GLN A 119 3.50 5.63 -17.84
C GLN A 119 2.75 4.42 -17.26
N VAL A 120 3.11 3.99 -16.05
CA VAL A 120 2.42 2.90 -15.37
C VAL A 120 0.95 3.27 -15.12
N VAL A 121 0.68 4.48 -14.62
CA VAL A 121 -0.69 4.98 -14.44
C VAL A 121 -1.44 4.98 -15.77
N SER A 122 -0.85 5.50 -16.84
CA SER A 122 -1.47 5.50 -18.18
C SER A 122 -1.77 4.09 -18.68
N ASN A 123 -0.84 3.16 -18.53
CA ASN A 123 -1.02 1.76 -18.95
C ASN A 123 -2.16 1.08 -18.19
N LEU A 124 -2.23 1.28 -16.87
CA LEU A 124 -3.31 0.73 -16.04
C LEU A 124 -4.68 1.32 -16.42
N LYS A 125 -4.74 2.62 -16.68
CA LYS A 125 -5.98 3.28 -17.17
C LYS A 125 -6.38 2.79 -18.56
N ASN A 126 -5.45 2.61 -19.47
CA ASN A 126 -5.72 2.06 -20.80
C ASN A 126 -6.28 0.63 -20.73
N LYS A 127 -5.91 -0.15 -19.72
CA LYS A 127 -6.46 -1.47 -19.41
C LYS A 127 -7.75 -1.40 -18.58
N LYS A 128 -8.28 -0.21 -18.34
CA LYS A 128 -9.54 0.05 -17.63
C LYS A 128 -9.56 -0.36 -16.15
N TYR A 129 -8.40 -0.41 -15.52
CA TYR A 129 -8.32 -0.65 -14.06
C TYR A 129 -8.96 0.48 -13.25
N ASP A 130 -8.90 1.72 -13.75
CA ASP A 130 -9.49 2.89 -13.11
C ASP A 130 -11.02 2.86 -13.01
N SER A 131 -11.70 1.96 -13.71
CA SER A 131 -13.13 1.69 -13.51
C SER A 131 -13.43 0.90 -12.23
N LYS A 132 -12.41 0.28 -11.61
CA LYS A 132 -12.53 -0.61 -10.45
C LYS A 132 -11.85 -0.08 -9.21
N ILE A 133 -10.82 0.74 -9.37
CA ILE A 133 -10.00 1.28 -8.28
C ILE A 133 -9.41 2.61 -8.72
N ASP A 134 -9.32 3.59 -7.82
CA ASP A 134 -8.67 4.86 -8.12
C ASP A 134 -7.16 4.65 -8.30
N ILE A 135 -6.59 5.26 -9.35
CA ILE A 135 -5.16 5.14 -9.68
C ILE A 135 -4.61 6.53 -9.98
N TRP A 136 -3.57 6.93 -9.27
CA TRP A 136 -2.87 8.17 -9.51
C TRP A 136 -1.37 8.10 -9.21
#